data_4334983ba6058c2554d575238a995c23
#
_entry.id   4334983ba6058c2554d575238a995c23
#
_cell.length_a   1.000
_cell.length_b   1.000
_cell.length_c   1.000
_cell.angle_alpha   90.00
_cell.angle_beta   90.00
_cell.angle_gamma   90.00
#
_symmetry.space_group_name_H-M   'P 1'
#
loop_
_entity.id
_entity.type
_entity.pdbx_description
1 polymer ?
#
loop_
_entity_poly.entity_id
_entity_poly.type
_entity_poly.pdbx_seq_one_letter_code
_entity_poly.pdbx_strand_id
1 'polypeptide(L)'
;MTCCGITCFVAILFLVANVYTMMCVDCKELKVDLYKVLNDQQKAIHQQIVEERKSIYFTGYAIGLALSIVIILFYKYAMPGKRSLLHIWTVVCMVGAITLTTNYLYYILAPKTTYMIQHLENREQNEAWLHIYRTMQVKYHTGLVLGIVAIMIFAYAFRC
;
A
#
# COMPACT_ATOMS: atom_id res chain seq x y z
N MET A 1 -11.11 -19.57 -24.09
CA MET A 1 -11.32 -19.48 -22.63
C MET A 1 -10.03 -19.65 -21.81
N THR A 2 -8.96 -20.24 -22.32
CA THR A 2 -7.70 -20.47 -21.59
C THR A 2 -6.89 -19.17 -21.33
N CYS A 3 -6.93 -18.20 -22.25
CA CYS A 3 -6.16 -16.96 -22.13
C CYS A 3 -6.61 -16.09 -20.93
N CYS A 4 -7.90 -15.98 -20.67
CA CYS A 4 -8.44 -15.25 -19.52
C CYS A 4 -8.04 -15.85 -18.18
N GLY A 5 -7.97 -17.19 -18.10
CA GLY A 5 -7.55 -17.87 -16.87
C GLY A 5 -6.09 -17.57 -16.53
N ILE A 6 -5.19 -17.61 -17.53
CA ILE A 6 -3.77 -17.30 -17.34
C ILE A 6 -3.59 -15.83 -16.92
N THR A 7 -4.28 -14.90 -17.57
CA THR A 7 -4.19 -13.46 -17.25
C THR A 7 -4.68 -13.19 -15.81
N CYS A 8 -5.78 -13.81 -15.40
CA CYS A 8 -6.30 -13.70 -14.05
C CYS A 8 -5.30 -14.28 -13.01
N PHE A 9 -4.68 -15.43 -13.29
CA PHE A 9 -3.66 -16.02 -12.44
C PHE A 9 -2.44 -15.11 -12.29
N VAL A 10 -1.96 -14.53 -13.39
CA VAL A 10 -0.83 -13.57 -13.36
C VAL A 10 -1.19 -12.34 -12.52
N ALA A 11 -2.40 -11.79 -12.68
CA ALA A 11 -2.85 -10.67 -11.86
C ALA A 11 -2.86 -10.99 -10.35
N ILE A 12 -3.31 -12.20 -9.99
CA ILE A 12 -3.30 -12.65 -8.59
C ILE A 12 -1.87 -12.76 -8.06
N LEU A 13 -0.92 -13.27 -8.87
CA LEU A 13 0.49 -13.32 -8.47
C LEU A 13 1.05 -11.92 -8.18
N PHE A 14 0.75 -10.92 -9.01
CA PHE A 14 1.16 -9.55 -8.76
C PHE A 14 0.50 -8.94 -7.50
N LEU A 15 -0.77 -9.26 -7.23
CA LEU A 15 -1.43 -8.85 -5.98
C LEU A 15 -0.78 -9.49 -4.76
N VAL A 16 -0.48 -10.78 -4.82
CA VAL A 16 0.23 -11.48 -3.74
C VAL A 16 1.62 -10.88 -3.54
N ALA A 17 2.37 -10.61 -4.61
CA ALA A 17 3.68 -9.96 -4.54
C ALA A 17 3.59 -8.54 -3.95
N ASN A 18 2.53 -7.76 -4.28
CA ASN A 18 2.27 -6.46 -3.68
C ASN A 18 2.07 -6.59 -2.16
N VAL A 19 1.15 -7.45 -1.74
CA VAL A 19 0.86 -7.67 -0.30
C VAL A 19 2.11 -8.17 0.43
N TYR A 20 2.84 -9.14 -0.14
CA TYR A 20 4.08 -9.66 0.44
C TYR A 20 5.12 -8.54 0.61
N THR A 21 5.36 -7.73 -0.42
CA THR A 21 6.32 -6.63 -0.37
C THR A 21 5.96 -5.62 0.71
N MET A 22 4.67 -5.31 0.87
CA MET A 22 4.18 -4.40 1.91
C MET A 22 4.30 -4.99 3.32
N MET A 23 4.01 -6.28 3.49
CA MET A 23 4.17 -6.94 4.80
C MET A 23 5.65 -7.10 5.18
N CYS A 24 6.53 -7.33 4.21
CA CYS A 24 7.98 -7.45 4.44
C CYS A 24 8.69 -6.12 4.75
N VAL A 25 7.99 -5.00 4.70
CA VAL A 25 8.52 -3.73 5.25
C VAL A 25 8.81 -3.86 6.76
N ASP A 26 8.03 -4.69 7.46
CA ASP A 26 8.16 -4.93 8.91
C ASP A 26 8.89 -6.24 9.26
N CYS A 27 9.57 -6.88 8.32
CA CYS A 27 10.29 -8.12 8.57
C CYS A 27 11.41 -7.95 9.60
N LYS A 28 11.51 -8.92 10.53
CA LYS A 28 12.51 -8.92 11.62
C LYS A 28 13.95 -8.79 11.10
N GLU A 29 14.24 -9.41 9.97
CA GLU A 29 15.57 -9.40 9.35
C GLU A 29 16.10 -7.99 9.05
N LEU A 30 15.23 -7.07 8.62
CA LEU A 30 15.59 -5.68 8.34
C LEU A 30 15.91 -4.88 9.60
N LYS A 31 15.38 -5.30 10.76
CA LYS A 31 15.49 -4.57 12.03
C LYS A 31 16.70 -5.04 12.87
N VAL A 32 17.32 -6.17 12.53
CA VAL A 32 18.36 -6.79 13.34
C VAL A 32 19.49 -5.80 13.63
N ASP A 33 20.01 -5.14 12.61
CA ASP A 33 21.15 -4.25 12.78
C ASP A 33 20.78 -2.97 13.53
N LEU A 34 19.61 -2.40 13.28
CA LEU A 34 19.11 -1.27 14.07
C LEU A 34 18.92 -1.66 15.54
N TYR A 35 18.34 -2.82 15.82
CA TYR A 35 18.05 -3.25 17.20
C TYR A 35 19.28 -3.61 18.01
N LYS A 36 20.44 -3.87 17.36
CA LYS A 36 21.72 -4.05 18.05
C LYS A 36 22.25 -2.74 18.65
N VAL A 37 21.96 -1.62 18.01
CA VAL A 37 22.49 -0.30 18.40
C VAL A 37 21.49 0.54 19.20
N LEU A 38 20.20 0.14 19.25
CA LEU A 38 19.16 0.82 20.02
C LEU A 38 19.08 0.29 21.46
N ASN A 39 18.82 1.21 22.40
CA ASN A 39 18.45 0.86 23.77
C ASN A 39 16.98 0.39 23.83
N ASP A 40 16.56 -0.19 24.96
CA ASP A 40 15.22 -0.80 25.06
C ASP A 40 14.09 0.23 24.98
N GLN A 41 14.32 1.45 25.48
CA GLN A 41 13.36 2.55 25.34
C GLN A 41 13.20 2.98 23.87
N GLN A 42 14.29 3.10 23.13
CA GLN A 42 14.27 3.43 21.69
C GLN A 42 13.62 2.32 20.86
N LYS A 43 13.80 1.04 21.24
CA LYS A 43 13.09 -0.09 20.60
C LYS A 43 11.58 -0.01 20.80
N ALA A 44 11.13 0.34 22.01
CA ALA A 44 9.71 0.52 22.30
C ALA A 44 9.10 1.67 21.47
N ILE A 45 9.80 2.81 21.39
CA ILE A 45 9.39 3.95 20.57
C ILE A 45 9.33 3.55 19.08
N HIS A 46 10.33 2.83 18.60
CA HIS A 46 10.34 2.35 17.21
C HIS A 46 9.13 1.45 16.91
N GLN A 47 8.79 0.53 17.82
CA GLN A 47 7.63 -0.34 17.66
C GLN A 47 6.32 0.47 17.62
N GLN A 48 6.17 1.46 18.48
CA GLN A 48 5.01 2.35 18.50
C GLN A 48 4.88 3.14 17.18
N ILE A 49 6.00 3.64 16.64
CA ILE A 49 6.02 4.31 15.34
C ILE A 49 5.57 3.35 14.23
N VAL A 50 6.05 2.11 14.22
CA VAL A 50 5.67 1.10 13.22
C VAL A 50 4.17 0.82 13.26
N GLU A 51 3.60 0.65 14.45
CA GLU A 51 2.16 0.40 14.63
C GLU A 51 1.31 1.59 14.15
N GLU A 52 1.72 2.81 14.47
CA GLU A 52 1.08 4.02 13.96
C GLU A 52 1.10 4.06 12.42
N ARG A 53 2.24 3.80 11.80
CA ARG A 53 2.36 3.81 10.33
C ARG A 53 1.52 2.72 9.66
N LYS A 54 1.44 1.54 10.26
CA LYS A 54 0.54 0.47 9.80
C LYS A 54 -0.92 0.89 9.89
N SER A 55 -1.32 1.49 11.00
CA SER A 55 -2.69 1.98 11.19
C SER A 55 -3.06 3.02 10.13
N ILE A 56 -2.20 4.02 9.89
CA ILE A 56 -2.41 5.04 8.84
C ILE A 56 -2.56 4.37 7.47
N TYR A 57 -1.70 3.41 7.15
CA TYR A 57 -1.72 2.70 5.87
C TYR A 57 -3.03 1.94 5.64
N PHE A 58 -3.49 1.15 6.60
CA PHE A 58 -4.75 0.41 6.48
C PHE A 58 -5.98 1.34 6.47
N THR A 59 -5.94 2.42 7.23
CA THR A 59 -7.00 3.45 7.20
C THR A 59 -7.12 4.08 5.82
N GLY A 60 -6.00 4.38 5.16
CA GLY A 60 -5.98 4.90 3.80
C GLY A 60 -6.66 3.95 2.79
N TYR A 61 -6.43 2.64 2.90
CA TYR A 61 -7.12 1.63 2.08
C TYR A 61 -8.62 1.59 2.36
N ALA A 62 -9.02 1.60 3.63
CA ALA A 62 -10.42 1.57 4.02
C ALA A 62 -11.18 2.79 3.47
N ILE A 63 -10.59 3.98 3.58
CA ILE A 63 -11.16 5.23 3.02
C ILE A 63 -11.25 5.13 1.50
N GLY A 64 -10.20 4.66 0.82
CA GLY A 64 -10.17 4.53 -0.64
C GLY A 64 -11.22 3.56 -1.17
N LEU A 65 -11.42 2.42 -0.50
CA LEU A 65 -12.47 1.46 -0.83
C LEU A 65 -13.87 2.07 -0.61
N ALA A 66 -14.09 2.75 0.52
CA ALA A 66 -15.36 3.40 0.81
C ALA A 66 -15.70 4.47 -0.26
N LEU A 67 -14.74 5.31 -0.64
CA LEU A 67 -14.91 6.29 -1.72
C LEU A 67 -15.23 5.61 -3.06
N SER A 68 -14.56 4.52 -3.38
CA SER A 68 -14.83 3.76 -4.60
C SER A 68 -16.27 3.25 -4.65
N ILE A 69 -16.78 2.70 -3.54
CA ILE A 69 -18.16 2.23 -3.42
C ILE A 69 -19.15 3.39 -3.61
N VAL A 70 -18.91 4.52 -2.94
CA VAL A 70 -19.77 5.71 -3.06
C VAL A 70 -19.85 6.18 -4.52
N ILE A 71 -18.71 6.26 -5.22
CA ILE A 71 -18.67 6.69 -6.61
C ILE A 71 -19.43 5.71 -7.52
N ILE A 72 -19.26 4.39 -7.33
CA ILE A 72 -19.97 3.38 -8.12
C ILE A 72 -21.49 3.49 -7.89
N LEU A 73 -21.91 3.64 -6.65
CA LEU A 73 -23.33 3.82 -6.32
C LEU A 73 -23.89 5.10 -6.93
N PHE A 74 -23.13 6.20 -6.87
CA PHE A 74 -23.52 7.46 -7.52
C PHE A 74 -23.74 7.29 -9.03
N TYR A 75 -22.79 6.65 -9.74
CA TYR A 75 -22.96 6.38 -11.18
C TYR A 75 -24.16 5.47 -11.46
N LYS A 76 -24.40 4.47 -10.63
CA LYS A 76 -25.52 3.53 -10.81
C LYS A 76 -26.90 4.19 -10.64
N TYR A 77 -27.02 5.07 -9.64
CA TYR A 77 -28.34 5.63 -9.26
C TYR A 77 -28.57 7.03 -9.81
N ALA A 78 -27.58 7.89 -9.85
CA ALA A 78 -27.72 9.28 -10.28
C ALA A 78 -27.60 9.47 -11.81
N MET A 79 -26.96 8.52 -12.53
CA MET A 79 -26.73 8.61 -13.98
C MET A 79 -27.20 7.35 -14.72
N PRO A 80 -28.52 7.01 -14.71
CA PRO A 80 -29.00 5.77 -15.29
C PRO A 80 -28.76 5.65 -16.80
N GLY A 81 -28.66 6.77 -17.54
CA GLY A 81 -28.34 6.79 -18.98
C GLY A 81 -26.87 6.44 -19.32
N LYS A 82 -25.96 6.43 -18.34
CA LYS A 82 -24.54 6.11 -18.53
C LYS A 82 -24.13 4.73 -18.00
N ARG A 83 -25.09 3.82 -17.84
CA ARG A 83 -24.82 2.43 -17.39
C ARG A 83 -23.82 1.67 -18.26
N SER A 84 -23.69 2.04 -19.53
CA SER A 84 -22.69 1.45 -20.45
C SER A 84 -21.24 1.70 -20.02
N LEU A 85 -20.97 2.71 -19.16
CA LEU A 85 -19.65 2.97 -18.60
C LEU A 85 -19.30 2.04 -17.42
N LEU A 86 -20.28 1.32 -16.87
CA LEU A 86 -20.09 0.37 -15.75
C LEU A 86 -19.72 -1.04 -16.25
N HIS A 87 -18.97 -1.14 -17.34
CA HIS A 87 -18.33 -2.41 -17.66
C HIS A 87 -17.39 -2.83 -16.55
N ILE A 88 -17.35 -4.12 -16.25
CA ILE A 88 -16.62 -4.66 -15.11
C ILE A 88 -15.13 -4.25 -15.10
N TRP A 89 -14.49 -4.22 -16.27
CA TRP A 89 -13.11 -3.78 -16.38
C TRP A 89 -12.91 -2.29 -16.01
N THR A 90 -13.87 -1.42 -16.36
CA THR A 90 -13.85 0.01 -15.99
C THR A 90 -14.01 0.16 -14.48
N VAL A 91 -14.92 -0.61 -13.88
CA VAL A 91 -15.14 -0.62 -12.44
C VAL A 91 -13.88 -1.07 -11.70
N VAL A 92 -13.23 -2.13 -12.16
CA VAL A 92 -11.97 -2.62 -11.55
C VAL A 92 -10.86 -1.56 -11.62
N CYS A 93 -10.66 -0.93 -12.79
CA CYS A 93 -9.67 0.15 -12.93
C CYS A 93 -10.00 1.33 -12.03
N MET A 94 -11.27 1.73 -11.96
CA MET A 94 -11.71 2.88 -11.16
C MET A 94 -11.53 2.62 -9.66
N VAL A 95 -11.96 1.45 -9.17
CA VAL A 95 -11.76 1.05 -7.76
C VAL A 95 -10.28 1.02 -7.42
N GLY A 96 -9.46 0.40 -8.27
CA GLY A 96 -8.03 0.31 -8.06
C GLY A 96 -7.36 1.69 -8.05
N ALA A 97 -7.65 2.53 -9.03
CA ALA A 97 -7.08 3.87 -9.12
C ALA A 97 -7.45 4.73 -7.90
N ILE A 98 -8.74 4.77 -7.54
CA ILE A 98 -9.22 5.56 -6.40
C ILE A 98 -8.58 5.04 -5.10
N THR A 99 -8.61 3.72 -4.89
CA THR A 99 -8.10 3.10 -3.65
C THR A 99 -6.60 3.34 -3.48
N LEU A 100 -5.80 3.08 -4.51
CA LEU A 100 -4.34 3.27 -4.44
C LEU A 100 -3.96 4.75 -4.30
N THR A 101 -4.62 5.64 -5.05
CA THR A 101 -4.35 7.08 -4.96
C THR A 101 -4.73 7.63 -3.59
N THR A 102 -5.90 7.26 -3.09
CA THR A 102 -6.37 7.69 -1.75
C THR A 102 -5.43 7.17 -0.67
N ASN A 103 -5.05 5.89 -0.72
CA ASN A 103 -4.11 5.32 0.24
C ASN A 103 -2.76 6.05 0.22
N TYR A 104 -2.21 6.29 -0.97
CA TYR A 104 -0.94 6.98 -1.13
C TYR A 104 -0.99 8.41 -0.56
N LEU A 105 -2.00 9.20 -0.95
CA LEU A 105 -2.16 10.56 -0.47
C LEU A 105 -2.44 10.61 1.03
N TYR A 106 -3.31 9.74 1.53
CA TYR A 106 -3.60 9.67 2.95
C TYR A 106 -2.36 9.31 3.77
N TYR A 107 -1.57 8.33 3.32
CA TYR A 107 -0.32 7.96 3.99
C TYR A 107 0.69 9.11 4.06
N ILE A 108 0.79 9.92 3.01
CA ILE A 108 1.70 11.07 2.99
C ILE A 108 1.19 12.22 3.85
N LEU A 109 -0.09 12.56 3.75
CA LEU A 109 -0.70 13.74 4.35
C LEU A 109 -1.12 13.53 5.82
N ALA A 110 -1.38 12.30 6.24
CA ALA A 110 -1.80 12.01 7.62
C ALA A 110 -0.76 12.53 8.62
N PRO A 111 -1.17 13.24 9.66
CA PRO A 111 -0.27 13.70 10.70
C PRO A 111 0.38 12.51 11.40
N LYS A 112 1.63 12.65 11.75
CA LYS A 112 2.45 11.63 12.41
C LYS A 112 2.92 12.16 13.75
N THR A 113 2.70 11.39 14.82
CA THR A 113 2.94 11.86 16.20
C THR A 113 4.42 12.04 16.47
N THR A 114 5.28 11.14 15.98
CA THR A 114 6.71 11.20 16.23
C THR A 114 7.52 10.57 15.09
N TYR A 115 8.80 10.92 15.05
CA TYR A 115 9.77 10.42 14.07
C TYR A 115 10.95 9.80 14.80
N MET A 116 11.40 8.63 14.36
CA MET A 116 12.51 7.90 14.99
C MET A 116 13.79 8.73 15.10
N ILE A 117 14.07 9.57 14.11
CA ILE A 117 15.26 10.43 14.08
C ILE A 117 15.37 11.39 15.28
N GLN A 118 14.24 11.72 15.93
CA GLN A 118 14.21 12.59 17.11
C GLN A 118 14.69 11.88 18.39
N HIS A 119 14.81 10.55 18.34
CA HIS A 119 15.16 9.70 19.48
C HIS A 119 16.51 9.00 19.29
N LEU A 120 17.22 9.29 18.20
CA LEU A 120 18.55 8.75 17.91
C LEU A 120 19.61 9.71 18.47
N GLU A 121 20.59 9.15 19.18
CA GLU A 121 21.61 9.92 19.91
C GLU A 121 22.98 9.87 19.22
N ASN A 122 23.25 8.80 18.46
CA ASN A 122 24.56 8.50 17.92
C ASN A 122 24.56 8.40 16.40
N ARG A 123 25.71 8.66 15.79
CA ARG A 123 25.90 8.52 14.34
C ARG A 123 25.63 7.09 13.84
N GLU A 124 26.05 6.08 14.58
CA GLU A 124 25.83 4.67 14.26
C GLU A 124 24.34 4.33 14.19
N GLN A 125 23.54 4.81 15.16
CA GLN A 125 22.08 4.67 15.17
C GLN A 125 21.44 5.36 13.96
N ASN A 126 21.92 6.56 13.60
CA ASN A 126 21.43 7.30 12.45
C ASN A 126 21.73 6.57 11.13
N GLU A 127 22.92 6.02 10.96
CA GLU A 127 23.31 5.26 9.77
C GLU A 127 22.49 3.97 9.65
N ALA A 128 22.29 3.22 10.73
CA ALA A 128 21.45 2.03 10.77
C ALA A 128 19.99 2.36 10.45
N TRP A 129 19.45 3.44 11.02
CA TRP A 129 18.10 3.92 10.71
C TRP A 129 17.95 4.32 9.25
N LEU A 130 18.89 5.07 8.70
CA LEU A 130 18.85 5.53 7.30
C LEU A 130 18.85 4.35 6.31
N HIS A 131 19.62 3.29 6.61
CA HIS A 131 19.64 2.07 5.81
C HIS A 131 18.25 1.41 5.77
N ILE A 132 17.60 1.26 6.94
CA ILE A 132 16.23 0.72 7.02
C ILE A 132 15.24 1.63 6.30
N TYR A 133 15.31 2.92 6.53
CA TYR A 133 14.40 3.90 5.91
C TYR A 133 14.45 3.83 4.38
N ARG A 134 15.65 3.78 3.80
CA ARG A 134 15.82 3.62 2.34
C ARG A 134 15.24 2.31 1.83
N THR A 135 15.47 1.22 2.54
CA THR A 135 14.94 -0.09 2.16
C THR A 135 13.40 -0.11 2.23
N MET A 136 12.82 0.46 3.27
CA MET A 136 11.37 0.61 3.40
C MET A 136 10.78 1.47 2.28
N GLN A 137 11.45 2.58 1.94
CA GLN A 137 11.02 3.46 0.86
C GLN A 137 11.00 2.73 -0.49
N VAL A 138 12.05 1.99 -0.82
CA VAL A 138 12.11 1.19 -2.05
C VAL A 138 10.99 0.15 -2.07
N LYS A 139 10.82 -0.62 -0.99
CA LYS A 139 9.76 -1.65 -0.88
C LYS A 139 8.37 -1.03 -1.04
N TYR A 140 8.11 0.11 -0.41
CA TYR A 140 6.83 0.81 -0.52
C TYR A 140 6.50 1.20 -1.97
N HIS A 141 7.45 1.83 -2.67
CA HIS A 141 7.23 2.23 -4.07
C HIS A 141 7.14 1.02 -5.00
N THR A 142 7.96 -0.01 -4.77
CA THR A 142 7.88 -1.27 -5.53
C THR A 142 6.50 -1.91 -5.36
N GLY A 143 6.00 -1.98 -4.13
CA GLY A 143 4.65 -2.48 -3.86
C GLY A 143 3.57 -1.67 -4.58
N LEU A 144 3.65 -0.34 -4.57
CA LEU A 144 2.70 0.50 -5.29
C LEU A 144 2.70 0.20 -6.80
N VAL A 145 3.88 0.10 -7.42
CA VAL A 145 4.01 -0.25 -8.85
C VAL A 145 3.43 -1.63 -9.14
N LEU A 146 3.74 -2.64 -8.32
CA LEU A 146 3.17 -3.99 -8.46
C LEU A 146 1.64 -3.98 -8.35
N GLY A 147 1.08 -3.18 -7.44
CA GLY A 147 -0.36 -2.99 -7.28
C GLY A 147 -1.00 -2.39 -8.53
N ILE A 148 -0.40 -1.35 -9.12
CA ILE A 148 -0.89 -0.74 -10.36
C ILE A 148 -0.86 -1.76 -11.51
N VAL A 149 0.24 -2.48 -11.69
CA VAL A 149 0.38 -3.51 -12.71
C VAL A 149 -0.66 -4.61 -12.53
N ALA A 150 -0.86 -5.08 -11.28
CA ALA A 150 -1.88 -6.09 -10.96
C ALA A 150 -3.28 -5.64 -11.39
N ILE A 151 -3.66 -4.39 -11.08
CA ILE A 151 -4.98 -3.83 -11.44
C ILE A 151 -5.15 -3.75 -12.95
N MET A 152 -4.13 -3.32 -13.70
CA MET A 152 -4.20 -3.25 -15.16
C MET A 152 -4.39 -4.64 -15.78
N ILE A 153 -3.61 -5.63 -15.34
CA ILE A 153 -3.72 -7.01 -15.83
C ILE A 153 -5.07 -7.60 -15.45
N PHE A 154 -5.55 -7.36 -14.23
CA PHE A 154 -6.83 -7.86 -13.74
C PHE A 154 -8.00 -7.26 -14.53
N ALA A 155 -7.97 -5.94 -14.77
CA ALA A 155 -8.96 -5.27 -15.60
C ALA A 155 -8.97 -5.83 -17.04
N TYR A 156 -7.79 -6.11 -17.62
CA TYR A 156 -7.69 -6.73 -18.93
C TYR A 156 -8.28 -8.14 -18.95
N ALA A 157 -8.09 -8.93 -17.89
CA ALA A 157 -8.65 -10.28 -17.76
C ALA A 157 -10.19 -10.28 -17.85
N PHE A 158 -10.86 -9.23 -17.37
CA PHE A 158 -12.32 -9.09 -17.48
C PHE A 158 -12.80 -8.58 -18.85
N ARG A 159 -11.90 -8.18 -19.73
CA ARG A 159 -12.24 -7.75 -21.09
C ARG A 159 -12.38 -8.94 -22.07
N CYS A 160 -11.74 -10.06 -21.76
CA CYS A 160 -11.89 -11.28 -22.53
C CYS A 160 -13.24 -11.93 -22.31
#